data_31d53aa891fab14facaa060f68ee6059
#
_entry.id   31d53aa891fab14facaa060f68ee6059
#
_cell.length_a   1.000
_cell.length_b   1.000
_cell.length_c   1.000
_cell.angle_alpha   90.00
_cell.angle_beta   90.00
_cell.angle_gamma   90.00
#
_symmetry.space_group_name_H-M   'P 1'
#
loop_
_entity.id
_entity.type
_entity.pdbx_description
1 polymer ?
#
loop_
_entity_poly.entity_id
_entity_poly.type
_entity_poly.pdbx_seq_one_letter_code
_entity_poly.pdbx_strand_id
1 'polypeptide(L)'
;MQKPRIRWHIAVFLAPAVLVYTAVMIFPLFNTLRLSLFSKIDQERVYVGLQNFQTLFGDPIWSEQFWNALGNNFWFFLIHMLVQNPIGIALAAILSHPRLRFAALYRSAIFIPTILSFVIVGFAWKLILSPIWGIAPSMLDAVGLKSLFAPWLGKEEYALTTLALISVWQFVGIPMMLIYAALLSIPEEVLEAGEIDGITGMSAFWKIKLPLILPSIGIISILTFVGNFNAFDLIYAAQGALAGPAFSTDILGTFMYRTFFGFQLQLGDPHMGSAIAGAMFAIILVGVCIYLFGIQTRMRRYQL
;
A
#
# COMPACT_ATOMS: atom_id res chain seq x y z
N MET A 1 -30.20 -33.26 -19.67
CA MET A 1 -29.59 -32.34 -18.72
C MET A 1 -29.08 -33.15 -17.52
N GLN A 2 -27.76 -33.38 -17.44
CA GLN A 2 -27.17 -34.05 -16.28
C GLN A 2 -27.17 -33.07 -15.10
N LYS A 3 -27.77 -33.45 -13.96
CA LYS A 3 -27.69 -32.67 -12.71
C LYS A 3 -26.22 -32.51 -12.31
N PRO A 4 -25.75 -31.28 -11.95
CA PRO A 4 -24.39 -31.10 -11.49
C PRO A 4 -24.12 -31.97 -10.26
N ARG A 5 -23.26 -32.95 -10.37
CA ARG A 5 -22.82 -33.76 -9.22
C ARG A 5 -22.01 -32.82 -8.31
N ILE A 6 -22.56 -32.55 -7.12
CA ILE A 6 -21.82 -31.83 -6.08
C ILE A 6 -20.54 -32.62 -5.76
N ARG A 7 -19.41 -32.02 -6.02
CA ARG A 7 -18.11 -32.65 -5.77
C ARG A 7 -17.75 -32.48 -4.29
N TRP A 8 -18.30 -33.30 -3.42
CA TRP A 8 -18.15 -33.25 -1.96
C TRP A 8 -16.66 -33.17 -1.51
N HIS A 9 -15.76 -33.82 -2.22
CA HIS A 9 -14.33 -33.74 -1.93
C HIS A 9 -13.80 -32.29 -1.98
N ILE A 10 -14.24 -31.44 -2.91
CA ILE A 10 -13.87 -30.04 -2.98
C ILE A 10 -14.34 -29.29 -1.73
N ALA A 11 -15.59 -29.52 -1.31
CA ALA A 11 -16.14 -28.90 -0.11
C ALA A 11 -15.35 -29.32 1.15
N VAL A 12 -15.02 -30.60 1.30
CA VAL A 12 -14.27 -31.13 2.44
C VAL A 12 -12.86 -30.55 2.51
N PHE A 13 -12.15 -30.46 1.37
CA PHE A 13 -10.79 -29.90 1.35
C PHE A 13 -10.75 -28.37 1.53
N LEU A 14 -11.76 -27.64 1.05
CA LEU A 14 -11.84 -26.20 1.22
C LEU A 14 -12.40 -25.76 2.57
N ALA A 15 -13.22 -26.61 3.22
CA ALA A 15 -13.91 -26.26 4.46
C ALA A 15 -13.00 -25.72 5.56
N PRO A 16 -11.84 -26.32 5.90
CA PRO A 16 -10.97 -25.80 6.95
C PRO A 16 -10.48 -24.38 6.66
N ALA A 17 -10.04 -24.12 5.43
CA ALA A 17 -9.57 -22.80 5.02
C ALA A 17 -10.68 -21.75 5.04
N VAL A 18 -11.86 -22.10 4.50
CA VAL A 18 -13.03 -21.22 4.49
C VAL A 18 -13.53 -20.93 5.90
N LEU A 19 -13.58 -21.94 6.78
CA LEU A 19 -13.97 -21.75 8.18
C LEU A 19 -13.03 -20.81 8.93
N VAL A 20 -11.72 -21.04 8.84
CA VAL A 20 -10.71 -20.16 9.47
C VAL A 20 -10.80 -18.74 8.91
N TYR A 21 -10.87 -18.58 7.59
CA TYR A 21 -10.99 -17.27 6.95
C TYR A 21 -12.28 -16.55 7.40
N THR A 22 -13.39 -17.26 7.43
CA THR A 22 -14.67 -16.68 7.88
C THR A 22 -14.62 -16.26 9.34
N ALA A 23 -14.07 -17.10 10.22
CA ALA A 23 -14.00 -16.80 11.65
C ALA A 23 -13.03 -15.66 11.98
N VAL A 24 -11.89 -15.55 11.26
CA VAL A 24 -10.81 -14.59 11.59
C VAL A 24 -10.91 -13.29 10.78
N MET A 25 -11.44 -13.32 9.56
CA MET A 25 -11.52 -12.15 8.68
C MET A 25 -12.95 -11.64 8.49
N ILE A 26 -13.87 -12.51 8.09
CA ILE A 26 -15.24 -12.11 7.74
C ILE A 26 -16.03 -11.70 8.98
N PHE A 27 -16.02 -12.54 10.02
CA PHE A 27 -16.78 -12.27 11.24
C PHE A 27 -16.31 -10.98 11.95
N PRO A 28 -15.00 -10.73 12.17
CA PRO A 28 -14.53 -9.46 12.76
C PRO A 28 -14.88 -8.24 11.89
N LEU A 29 -14.81 -8.34 10.55
CA LEU A 29 -15.22 -7.26 9.67
C LEU A 29 -16.67 -6.84 9.92
N PHE A 30 -17.60 -7.79 9.89
CA PHE A 30 -19.02 -7.51 10.15
C PHE A 30 -19.25 -7.00 11.57
N ASN A 31 -18.51 -7.52 12.56
CA ASN A 31 -18.60 -7.05 13.94
C ASN A 31 -18.10 -5.61 14.07
N THR A 32 -17.01 -5.23 13.39
CA THR A 32 -16.52 -3.84 13.35
C THR A 32 -17.54 -2.91 12.71
N LEU A 33 -18.10 -3.29 11.55
CA LEU A 33 -19.16 -2.51 10.89
C LEU A 33 -20.40 -2.37 11.79
N ARG A 34 -20.77 -3.45 12.50
CA ARG A 34 -21.85 -3.38 13.49
C ARG A 34 -21.48 -2.44 14.66
N LEU A 35 -20.26 -2.53 15.17
CA LEU A 35 -19.80 -1.72 16.30
C LEU A 35 -19.81 -0.22 15.99
N SER A 36 -19.58 0.17 14.74
CA SER A 36 -19.64 1.55 14.28
C SER A 36 -21.03 2.20 14.40
N LEU A 37 -22.09 1.38 14.51
CA LEU A 37 -23.48 1.82 14.65
C LEU A 37 -23.91 1.96 16.11
N PHE A 38 -23.03 1.70 17.06
CA PHE A 38 -23.27 1.83 18.49
C PHE A 38 -22.36 2.90 19.07
N SER A 39 -22.73 3.42 20.24
CA SER A 39 -21.90 4.30 21.06
C SER A 39 -22.01 3.90 22.52
N LYS A 40 -21.10 4.39 23.35
CA LYS A 40 -21.13 4.17 24.79
C LYS A 40 -21.64 5.44 25.47
N ILE A 41 -22.86 5.35 26.04
CA ILE A 41 -23.51 6.43 26.77
C ILE A 41 -23.75 5.91 28.17
N ASP A 42 -23.31 6.63 29.20
CA ASP A 42 -23.44 6.25 30.60
C ASP A 42 -23.02 4.80 30.94
N GLN A 43 -21.91 4.37 30.34
CA GLN A 43 -21.33 3.02 30.43
C GLN A 43 -22.14 1.92 29.67
N GLU A 44 -23.29 2.24 29.14
CA GLU A 44 -24.10 1.30 28.35
C GLU A 44 -23.85 1.45 26.84
N ARG A 45 -23.96 0.31 26.15
CA ARG A 45 -23.87 0.30 24.67
C ARG A 45 -25.25 0.61 24.09
N VAL A 46 -25.37 1.78 23.45
CA VAL A 46 -26.62 2.25 22.83
C VAL A 46 -26.49 2.23 21.31
N TYR A 47 -27.52 1.79 20.63
CA TYR A 47 -27.61 1.85 19.17
C TYR A 47 -27.87 3.31 18.74
N VAL A 48 -26.95 3.89 17.97
CA VAL A 48 -27.00 5.29 17.53
C VAL A 48 -27.10 5.42 15.99
N GLY A 49 -27.19 4.31 15.27
CA GLY A 49 -27.23 4.32 13.81
C GLY A 49 -25.99 4.97 13.20
N LEU A 50 -26.16 5.96 12.31
CA LEU A 50 -25.08 6.63 11.60
C LEU A 50 -24.49 7.85 12.37
N GLN A 51 -24.83 8.07 13.62
CA GLN A 51 -24.42 9.25 14.38
C GLN A 51 -22.87 9.34 14.49
N ASN A 52 -22.16 8.22 14.67
CA ASN A 52 -20.69 8.22 14.70
C ASN A 52 -20.10 8.73 13.38
N PHE A 53 -20.71 8.38 12.25
CA PHE A 53 -20.29 8.91 10.95
C PHE A 53 -20.65 10.40 10.78
N GLN A 54 -21.81 10.83 11.31
CA GLN A 54 -22.18 12.24 11.30
C GLN A 54 -21.20 13.05 12.15
N THR A 55 -20.79 12.56 13.31
CA THR A 55 -19.74 13.16 14.15
C THR A 55 -18.39 13.15 13.41
N LEU A 56 -17.99 12.03 12.82
CA LEU A 56 -16.71 11.91 12.12
C LEU A 56 -16.55 12.94 10.99
N PHE A 57 -17.62 13.24 10.25
CA PHE A 57 -17.56 14.13 9.12
C PHE A 57 -18.07 15.56 9.40
N GLY A 58 -18.86 15.74 10.47
CA GLY A 58 -19.53 17.01 10.77
C GLY A 58 -18.95 17.76 11.97
N ASP A 59 -18.35 17.08 12.93
CA ASP A 59 -17.68 17.74 14.05
C ASP A 59 -16.33 18.32 13.61
N PRO A 60 -16.01 19.59 13.93
CA PRO A 60 -14.79 20.25 13.45
C PRO A 60 -13.51 19.50 13.80
N ILE A 61 -13.40 18.94 15.01
CA ILE A 61 -12.17 18.24 15.48
C ILE A 61 -12.01 16.91 14.76
N TRP A 62 -13.08 16.12 14.67
CA TRP A 62 -13.04 14.80 14.03
C TRP A 62 -12.86 14.89 12.53
N SER A 63 -13.54 15.83 11.88
CA SER A 63 -13.45 16.01 10.43
C SER A 63 -12.08 16.51 10.00
N GLU A 64 -11.48 17.45 10.74
CA GLU A 64 -10.11 17.92 10.46
C GLU A 64 -9.10 16.76 10.50
N GLN A 65 -9.12 15.95 11.57
CA GLN A 65 -8.24 14.80 11.69
C GLN A 65 -8.48 13.77 10.59
N PHE A 66 -9.74 13.49 10.25
CA PHE A 66 -10.08 12.55 9.20
C PHE A 66 -9.56 13.00 7.82
N TRP A 67 -9.82 14.25 7.46
CA TRP A 67 -9.38 14.78 6.15
C TRP A 67 -7.86 14.92 6.07
N ASN A 68 -7.19 15.28 7.16
CA ASN A 68 -5.74 15.25 7.24
C ASN A 68 -5.21 13.83 6.99
N ALA A 69 -5.72 12.83 7.72
CA ALA A 69 -5.31 11.44 7.57
C ALA A 69 -5.61 10.88 6.16
N LEU A 70 -6.76 11.21 5.59
CA LEU A 70 -7.12 10.81 4.22
C LEU A 70 -6.22 11.48 3.18
N GLY A 71 -5.93 12.77 3.33
CA GLY A 71 -5.01 13.51 2.46
C GLY A 71 -3.61 12.92 2.48
N ASN A 72 -3.12 12.56 3.68
CA ASN A 72 -1.83 11.90 3.87
C ASN A 72 -1.81 10.50 3.23
N ASN A 73 -2.88 9.71 3.37
CA ASN A 73 -3.01 8.42 2.66
C ASN A 73 -2.95 8.59 1.14
N PHE A 74 -3.65 9.61 0.64
CA PHE A 74 -3.65 9.88 -0.80
C PHE A 74 -2.26 10.31 -1.29
N TRP A 75 -1.56 11.17 -0.54
CA TRP A 75 -0.18 11.58 -0.85
C TRP A 75 0.78 10.39 -0.82
N PHE A 76 0.67 9.54 0.20
CA PHE A 76 1.46 8.32 0.34
C PHE A 76 1.23 7.36 -0.85
N PHE A 77 -0.03 7.15 -1.22
CA PHE A 77 -0.40 6.38 -2.42
C PHE A 77 0.15 7.00 -3.71
N LEU A 78 0.08 8.32 -3.87
CA LEU A 78 0.54 9.01 -5.06
C LEU A 78 2.05 8.81 -5.28
N ILE A 79 2.84 8.88 -4.20
CA ILE A 79 4.29 8.61 -4.26
C ILE A 79 4.55 7.16 -4.70
N HIS A 80 3.84 6.18 -4.15
CA HIS A 80 4.00 4.80 -4.57
C HIS A 80 3.57 4.58 -6.02
N MET A 81 2.50 5.21 -6.44
CA MET A 81 2.00 5.09 -7.81
C MET A 81 2.94 5.74 -8.84
N LEU A 82 3.50 6.93 -8.52
CA LEU A 82 4.31 7.72 -9.45
C LEU A 82 5.82 7.47 -9.33
N VAL A 83 6.29 6.91 -8.23
CA VAL A 83 7.72 6.66 -7.99
C VAL A 83 8.00 5.16 -7.93
N GLN A 84 7.36 4.43 -7.01
CA GLN A 84 7.61 3.00 -6.82
C GLN A 84 7.29 2.18 -8.08
N ASN A 85 6.07 2.32 -8.61
CA ASN A 85 5.65 1.51 -9.74
C ASN A 85 6.45 1.78 -11.02
N PRO A 86 6.73 3.03 -11.43
CA PRO A 86 7.61 3.32 -12.55
C PRO A 86 9.03 2.80 -12.37
N ILE A 87 9.62 2.94 -11.16
CA ILE A 87 10.94 2.37 -10.86
C ILE A 87 10.90 0.84 -10.97
N GLY A 88 9.85 0.20 -10.40
CA GLY A 88 9.67 -1.24 -10.51
C GLY A 88 9.56 -1.72 -11.96
N ILE A 89 8.81 -1.02 -12.81
CA ILE A 89 8.69 -1.30 -14.25
C ILE A 89 10.05 -1.15 -14.96
N ALA A 90 10.78 -0.06 -14.69
CA ALA A 90 12.09 0.19 -15.29
C ALA A 90 13.12 -0.89 -14.87
N LEU A 91 13.17 -1.24 -13.58
CA LEU A 91 14.03 -2.31 -13.08
C LEU A 91 13.67 -3.66 -13.72
N ALA A 92 12.39 -4.00 -13.81
CA ALA A 92 11.94 -5.23 -14.47
C ALA A 92 12.35 -5.28 -15.94
N ALA A 93 12.19 -4.16 -16.67
CA ALA A 93 12.60 -4.06 -18.06
C ALA A 93 14.12 -4.27 -18.24
N ILE A 94 14.94 -3.67 -17.38
CA ILE A 94 16.40 -3.85 -17.39
C ILE A 94 16.77 -5.30 -17.05
N LEU A 95 16.18 -5.85 -15.98
CA LEU A 95 16.51 -7.19 -15.47
C LEU A 95 15.95 -8.33 -16.32
N SER A 96 15.01 -8.07 -17.22
CA SER A 96 14.51 -9.03 -18.20
C SER A 96 15.40 -9.17 -19.45
N HIS A 97 16.45 -8.33 -19.57
CA HIS A 97 17.32 -8.37 -20.73
C HIS A 97 18.22 -9.64 -20.73
N PRO A 98 18.20 -10.48 -21.80
CA PRO A 98 18.89 -11.79 -21.80
C PRO A 98 20.40 -11.70 -21.61
N ARG A 99 21.02 -10.58 -22.02
CA ARG A 99 22.47 -10.36 -21.91
C ARG A 99 22.94 -9.86 -20.55
N LEU A 100 22.04 -9.60 -19.60
CA LEU A 100 22.42 -9.08 -18.30
C LEU A 100 23.04 -10.18 -17.42
N ARG A 101 24.34 -10.03 -17.14
CA ARG A 101 25.06 -10.95 -16.22
C ARG A 101 24.57 -10.69 -14.78
N PHE A 102 24.45 -11.75 -14.00
CA PHE A 102 24.01 -11.70 -12.60
C PHE A 102 22.60 -11.15 -12.35
N ALA A 103 21.72 -11.18 -13.35
CA ALA A 103 20.33 -10.71 -13.21
C ALA A 103 19.61 -11.32 -12.01
N ALA A 104 19.84 -12.58 -11.68
CA ALA A 104 19.25 -13.24 -10.52
C ALA A 104 19.71 -12.60 -9.19
N LEU A 105 21.02 -12.28 -9.09
CA LEU A 105 21.57 -11.63 -7.89
C LEU A 105 20.96 -10.23 -7.70
N TYR A 106 20.84 -9.43 -8.77
CA TYR A 106 20.21 -8.10 -8.68
C TYR A 106 18.75 -8.19 -8.28
N ARG A 107 17.98 -9.12 -8.85
CA ARG A 107 16.58 -9.34 -8.44
C ARG A 107 16.47 -9.68 -6.96
N SER A 108 17.31 -10.61 -6.47
CA SER A 108 17.33 -10.97 -5.06
C SER A 108 17.70 -9.78 -4.17
N ALA A 109 18.74 -9.03 -4.52
CA ALA A 109 19.20 -7.88 -3.75
C ALA A 109 18.12 -6.78 -3.64
N ILE A 110 17.40 -6.49 -4.74
CA ILE A 110 16.31 -5.50 -4.77
C ILE A 110 15.07 -6.01 -3.99
N PHE A 111 14.87 -7.33 -3.94
CA PHE A 111 13.73 -7.92 -3.24
C PHE A 111 13.97 -8.11 -1.74
N ILE A 112 15.22 -8.25 -1.28
CA ILE A 112 15.56 -8.47 0.14
C ILE A 112 14.90 -7.44 1.09
N PRO A 113 14.88 -6.13 0.83
CA PRO A 113 14.23 -5.17 1.73
C PRO A 113 12.77 -5.49 2.02
N THR A 114 12.05 -6.09 1.08
CA THR A 114 10.62 -6.42 1.19
C THR A 114 10.32 -7.42 2.31
N ILE A 115 11.28 -8.30 2.66
CA ILE A 115 11.11 -9.30 3.70
C ILE A 115 11.49 -8.80 5.11
N LEU A 116 12.04 -7.59 5.21
CA LEU A 116 12.37 -7.00 6.50
C LEU A 116 11.11 -6.55 7.24
N SER A 117 11.11 -6.74 8.56
CA SER A 117 10.03 -6.24 9.40
C SER A 117 9.93 -4.71 9.35
N PHE A 118 8.72 -4.18 9.29
CA PHE A 118 8.45 -2.73 9.36
C PHE A 118 9.08 -2.07 10.59
N VAL A 119 9.07 -2.76 11.73
CA VAL A 119 9.65 -2.25 12.98
C VAL A 119 11.16 -2.06 12.82
N ILE A 120 11.85 -3.06 12.22
CA ILE A 120 13.30 -2.97 11.95
C ILE A 120 13.57 -1.84 10.96
N VAL A 121 12.82 -1.77 9.87
CA VAL A 121 12.99 -0.74 8.85
C VAL A 121 12.73 0.66 9.43
N GLY A 122 11.61 0.85 10.12
CA GLY A 122 11.26 2.13 10.75
C GLY A 122 12.32 2.59 11.76
N PHE A 123 12.77 1.69 12.62
CA PHE A 123 13.81 1.99 13.60
C PHE A 123 15.18 2.27 12.95
N ALA A 124 15.61 1.44 11.99
CA ALA A 124 16.88 1.62 11.29
C ALA A 124 16.94 2.97 10.55
N TRP A 125 15.90 3.31 9.79
CA TRP A 125 15.85 4.58 9.08
C TRP A 125 15.76 5.78 10.04
N LYS A 126 15.05 5.64 11.16
CA LYS A 126 15.03 6.67 12.21
C LYS A 126 16.43 6.94 12.77
N LEU A 127 17.23 5.89 12.98
CA LEU A 127 18.64 6.04 13.39
C LEU A 127 19.49 6.63 12.26
N ILE A 128 19.40 6.12 11.03
CA ILE A 128 20.18 6.58 9.88
C ILE A 128 19.96 8.09 9.63
N LEU A 129 18.70 8.54 9.69
CA LEU A 129 18.29 9.91 9.42
C LEU A 129 18.34 10.83 10.65
N SER A 130 18.73 10.30 11.83
CA SER A 130 18.83 11.12 13.05
C SER A 130 19.86 12.24 12.90
N PRO A 131 19.52 13.49 13.24
CA PRO A 131 20.48 14.59 13.21
C PRO A 131 21.58 14.46 14.27
N ILE A 132 21.36 13.65 15.32
CA ILE A 132 22.28 13.53 16.46
C ILE A 132 23.14 12.25 16.33
N TRP A 133 22.52 11.12 15.99
CA TRP A 133 23.16 9.81 16.01
C TRP A 133 23.33 9.22 14.61
N GLY A 134 22.73 9.85 13.58
CA GLY A 134 22.64 9.27 12.25
C GLY A 134 23.91 9.45 11.42
N ILE A 135 24.06 8.55 10.46
CA ILE A 135 25.15 8.60 9.49
C ILE A 135 24.85 9.53 8.31
N ALA A 136 23.56 9.83 8.04
CA ALA A 136 23.14 10.65 6.91
C ALA A 136 23.76 12.07 6.91
N PRO A 137 23.81 12.80 8.04
CA PRO A 137 24.48 14.10 8.09
C PRO A 137 25.96 14.02 7.69
N SER A 138 26.68 13.03 8.22
CA SER A 138 28.12 12.85 7.95
C SER A 138 28.39 12.41 6.50
N MET A 139 27.53 11.56 5.93
CA MET A 139 27.64 11.14 4.52
C MET A 139 27.41 12.32 3.56
N LEU A 140 26.42 13.16 3.83
CA LEU A 140 26.15 14.35 3.03
C LEU A 140 27.28 15.40 3.16
N ASP A 141 27.86 15.55 4.35
CA ASP A 141 29.01 16.44 4.58
C ASP A 141 30.23 15.96 3.78
N ALA A 142 30.50 14.64 3.78
CA ALA A 142 31.64 14.06 3.05
C ALA A 142 31.58 14.26 1.52
N VAL A 143 30.36 14.41 0.95
CA VAL A 143 30.15 14.68 -0.49
C VAL A 143 29.88 16.17 -0.77
N GLY A 144 30.05 17.07 0.22
CA GLY A 144 29.83 18.50 0.06
C GLY A 144 28.35 18.93 -0.01
N LEU A 145 27.41 18.06 0.33
CA LEU A 145 25.97 18.29 0.26
C LEU A 145 25.32 18.51 1.63
N LYS A 146 26.08 18.95 2.63
CA LYS A 146 25.58 19.18 4.01
C LYS A 146 24.36 20.10 4.07
N SER A 147 24.29 21.10 3.18
CA SER A 147 23.16 22.04 3.10
C SER A 147 21.82 21.38 2.73
N LEU A 148 21.85 20.19 2.14
CA LEU A 148 20.65 19.41 1.82
C LEU A 148 20.12 18.61 3.01
N PHE A 149 20.92 18.48 4.07
CA PHE A 149 20.47 17.76 5.25
C PHE A 149 19.45 18.61 6.03
N ALA A 150 18.34 17.99 6.35
CA ALA A 150 17.34 18.48 7.27
C ALA A 150 16.93 17.33 8.21
N PRO A 151 16.39 17.60 9.40
CA PRO A 151 15.80 16.55 10.22
C PRO A 151 14.48 16.05 9.58
N TRP A 152 14.62 15.30 8.48
CA TRP A 152 13.50 14.95 7.58
C TRP A 152 12.34 14.26 8.28
N LEU A 153 12.60 13.43 9.28
CA LEU A 153 11.52 12.78 10.08
C LEU A 153 11.00 13.68 11.22
N GLY A 154 11.67 14.79 11.50
CA GLY A 154 11.31 15.72 12.58
C GLY A 154 10.63 17.01 12.10
N LYS A 155 10.49 17.22 10.79
CA LYS A 155 9.81 18.38 10.21
C LYS A 155 8.51 17.96 9.50
N GLU A 156 7.43 18.68 9.75
CA GLU A 156 6.10 18.42 9.20
C GLU A 156 6.09 18.33 7.67
N GLU A 157 6.83 19.24 7.01
CA GLU A 157 6.90 19.35 5.55
C GLU A 157 7.49 18.11 4.86
N TYR A 158 8.42 17.39 5.54
CA TYR A 158 9.20 16.33 4.92
C TYR A 158 8.87 14.93 5.45
N ALA A 159 8.33 14.84 6.66
CA ALA A 159 8.24 13.56 7.39
C ALA A 159 7.43 12.51 6.63
N LEU A 160 6.26 12.84 6.11
CA LEU A 160 5.41 11.92 5.37
C LEU A 160 6.07 11.48 4.04
N THR A 161 6.63 12.43 3.29
CA THR A 161 7.32 12.14 2.03
C THR A 161 8.54 11.26 2.26
N THR A 162 9.30 11.52 3.33
CA THR A 162 10.46 10.69 3.71
C THR A 162 10.03 9.26 4.05
N LEU A 163 8.97 9.08 4.83
CA LEU A 163 8.42 7.75 5.13
C LEU A 163 7.90 7.04 3.88
N ALA A 164 7.27 7.77 2.97
CA ALA A 164 6.83 7.22 1.70
C ALA A 164 8.01 6.73 0.84
N LEU A 165 9.11 7.49 0.78
CA LEU A 165 10.32 7.08 0.04
C LEU A 165 11.04 5.90 0.70
N ILE A 166 11.05 5.83 2.03
CA ILE A 166 11.53 4.64 2.76
C ILE A 166 10.68 3.42 2.39
N SER A 167 9.35 3.57 2.36
CA SER A 167 8.44 2.52 1.94
C SER A 167 8.64 2.12 0.48
N VAL A 168 8.87 3.08 -0.43
CA VAL A 168 9.22 2.81 -1.83
C VAL A 168 10.49 1.95 -1.92
N TRP A 169 11.55 2.31 -1.19
CA TRP A 169 12.78 1.51 -1.14
C TRP A 169 12.51 0.09 -0.64
N GLN A 170 11.70 -0.05 0.41
CA GLN A 170 11.37 -1.36 0.97
C GLN A 170 10.59 -2.23 -0.02
N PHE A 171 9.62 -1.67 -0.74
CA PHE A 171 8.62 -2.45 -1.48
C PHE A 171 8.75 -2.39 -3.00
N VAL A 172 9.71 -1.67 -3.58
CA VAL A 172 9.92 -1.60 -5.03
C VAL A 172 10.16 -2.97 -5.68
N GLY A 173 10.66 -3.94 -4.90
CA GLY A 173 10.86 -5.31 -5.34
C GLY A 173 9.57 -6.03 -5.75
N ILE A 174 8.42 -5.69 -5.16
CA ILE A 174 7.12 -6.32 -5.49
C ILE A 174 6.69 -5.99 -6.93
N PRO A 175 6.48 -4.71 -7.31
CA PRO A 175 6.12 -4.37 -8.68
C PRO A 175 7.19 -4.82 -9.68
N MET A 176 8.48 -4.72 -9.33
CA MET A 176 9.56 -5.22 -10.16
C MET A 176 9.39 -6.70 -10.50
N MET A 177 9.16 -7.56 -9.51
CA MET A 177 9.04 -9.01 -9.74
C MET A 177 7.78 -9.38 -10.51
N LEU A 178 6.65 -8.72 -10.23
CA LEU A 178 5.39 -8.97 -10.94
C LEU A 178 5.49 -8.54 -12.41
N ILE A 179 6.07 -7.39 -12.71
CA ILE A 179 6.31 -6.93 -14.09
C ILE A 179 7.36 -7.79 -14.78
N TYR A 180 8.41 -8.20 -14.08
CA TYR A 180 9.41 -9.12 -14.61
C TYR A 180 8.76 -10.43 -15.08
N ALA A 181 7.90 -11.03 -14.26
CA ALA A 181 7.16 -12.24 -14.66
C ALA A 181 6.24 -11.99 -15.86
N ALA A 182 5.56 -10.84 -15.91
CA ALA A 182 4.72 -10.45 -17.03
C ALA A 182 5.52 -10.27 -18.33
N LEU A 183 6.71 -9.66 -18.25
CA LEU A 183 7.60 -9.51 -19.41
C LEU A 183 8.11 -10.84 -19.95
N LEU A 184 8.37 -11.81 -19.06
CA LEU A 184 8.80 -13.15 -19.47
C LEU A 184 7.65 -14.01 -20.03
N SER A 185 6.41 -13.66 -19.80
CA SER A 185 5.25 -14.37 -20.36
C SER A 185 4.89 -13.95 -21.79
N ILE A 186 5.55 -12.93 -22.33
CA ILE A 186 5.35 -12.49 -23.72
C ILE A 186 5.96 -13.56 -24.66
N PRO A 187 5.16 -14.12 -25.60
CA PRO A 187 5.68 -15.11 -26.56
C PRO A 187 6.84 -14.56 -27.39
N GLU A 188 7.86 -15.39 -27.60
CA GLU A 188 9.07 -15.00 -28.34
C GLU A 188 8.73 -14.65 -29.80
N GLU A 189 7.76 -15.34 -30.39
CA GLU A 189 7.28 -15.09 -31.75
C GLU A 189 6.78 -13.66 -31.97
N VAL A 190 6.19 -13.04 -30.92
CA VAL A 190 5.74 -11.64 -30.99
C VAL A 190 6.93 -10.68 -31.02
N LEU A 191 7.99 -11.01 -30.30
CA LEU A 191 9.22 -10.20 -30.29
C LEU A 191 10.00 -10.35 -31.58
N GLU A 192 10.11 -11.56 -32.12
CA GLU A 192 10.74 -11.85 -33.40
C GLU A 192 10.01 -11.16 -34.57
N ALA A 193 8.66 -11.21 -34.57
CA ALA A 193 7.88 -10.47 -35.56
C ALA A 193 8.16 -8.95 -35.50
N GLY A 194 8.26 -8.39 -34.28
CA GLY A 194 8.65 -7.00 -34.09
C GLY A 194 10.06 -6.68 -34.63
N GLU A 195 11.01 -7.61 -34.50
CA GLU A 195 12.37 -7.44 -35.02
C GLU A 195 12.39 -7.43 -36.58
N ILE A 196 11.56 -8.27 -37.19
CA ILE A 196 11.39 -8.27 -38.67
C ILE A 196 10.82 -6.92 -39.13
N ASP A 197 9.91 -6.31 -38.37
CA ASP A 197 9.36 -4.99 -38.65
C ASP A 197 10.31 -3.83 -38.27
N GLY A 198 11.54 -4.13 -37.81
CA GLY A 198 12.53 -3.13 -37.38
C GLY A 198 12.27 -2.51 -36.03
N ILE A 199 11.36 -3.08 -35.22
CA ILE A 199 11.02 -2.60 -33.86
C ILE A 199 11.95 -3.27 -32.84
N THR A 200 13.04 -2.61 -32.46
CA THR A 200 14.06 -3.17 -31.57
C THR A 200 14.33 -2.28 -30.34
N GLY A 201 14.97 -2.82 -29.31
CA GLY A 201 15.46 -2.07 -28.16
C GLY A 201 14.36 -1.31 -27.40
N MET A 202 14.55 0.00 -27.18
CA MET A 202 13.59 0.85 -26.47
C MET A 202 12.26 1.00 -27.22
N SER A 203 12.30 0.96 -28.58
CA SER A 203 11.08 0.98 -29.40
C SER A 203 10.23 -0.28 -29.17
N ALA A 204 10.86 -1.45 -29.03
CA ALA A 204 10.17 -2.70 -28.72
C ALA A 204 9.54 -2.65 -27.30
N PHE A 205 10.20 -2.01 -26.33
CA PHE A 205 9.61 -1.83 -25.02
C PHE A 205 8.30 -1.01 -25.07
N TRP A 206 8.33 0.16 -25.71
CA TRP A 206 7.17 1.06 -25.74
C TRP A 206 6.04 0.59 -26.65
N LYS A 207 6.38 -0.01 -27.80
CA LYS A 207 5.38 -0.38 -28.83
C LYS A 207 4.83 -1.79 -28.69
N ILE A 208 5.60 -2.71 -28.09
CA ILE A 208 5.22 -4.13 -27.99
C ILE A 208 5.05 -4.52 -26.50
N LYS A 209 6.14 -4.45 -25.70
CA LYS A 209 6.14 -5.01 -24.35
C LYS A 209 5.20 -4.27 -23.41
N LEU A 210 5.27 -2.94 -23.36
CA LEU A 210 4.47 -2.14 -22.46
C LEU A 210 2.95 -2.30 -22.68
N PRO A 211 2.43 -2.24 -23.92
CA PRO A 211 1.01 -2.52 -24.16
C PRO A 211 0.57 -3.91 -23.70
N LEU A 212 1.38 -4.94 -23.94
CA LEU A 212 1.06 -6.32 -23.55
C LEU A 212 1.05 -6.55 -22.04
N ILE A 213 1.87 -5.82 -21.28
CA ILE A 213 1.90 -5.91 -19.81
C ILE A 213 0.95 -4.92 -19.12
N LEU A 214 0.21 -4.07 -19.85
CA LEU A 214 -0.76 -3.14 -19.24
C LEU A 214 -1.73 -3.80 -18.26
N PRO A 215 -2.28 -5.00 -18.54
CA PRO A 215 -3.13 -5.69 -17.55
C PRO A 215 -2.40 -5.97 -16.24
N SER A 216 -1.13 -6.35 -16.29
CA SER A 216 -0.30 -6.58 -15.09
C SER A 216 0.00 -5.29 -14.34
N ILE A 217 0.25 -4.19 -15.06
CA ILE A 217 0.39 -2.85 -14.45
C ILE A 217 -0.89 -2.45 -13.74
N GLY A 218 -2.05 -2.75 -14.32
CA GLY A 218 -3.34 -2.52 -13.68
C GLY A 218 -3.50 -3.29 -12.37
N ILE A 219 -3.13 -4.58 -12.35
CA ILE A 219 -3.15 -5.38 -11.12
C ILE A 219 -2.23 -4.79 -10.06
N ILE A 220 -1.02 -4.37 -10.44
CA ILE A 220 -0.09 -3.72 -9.51
C ILE A 220 -0.67 -2.41 -8.98
N SER A 221 -1.30 -1.62 -9.83
CA SER A 221 -1.91 -0.35 -9.42
C SER A 221 -2.97 -0.53 -8.36
N ILE A 222 -3.85 -1.53 -8.49
CA ILE A 222 -4.87 -1.81 -7.47
C ILE A 222 -4.27 -2.39 -6.19
N LEU A 223 -3.24 -3.25 -6.29
CA LEU A 223 -2.52 -3.75 -5.12
C LEU A 223 -1.81 -2.60 -4.38
N THR A 224 -1.20 -1.66 -5.11
CA THR A 224 -0.60 -0.45 -4.56
C THR A 224 -1.65 0.40 -3.85
N PHE A 225 -2.81 0.62 -4.46
CA PHE A 225 -3.91 1.35 -3.84
C PHE A 225 -4.36 0.71 -2.52
N VAL A 226 -4.73 -0.57 -2.56
CA VAL A 226 -5.21 -1.29 -1.37
C VAL A 226 -4.14 -1.33 -0.28
N GLY A 227 -2.87 -1.61 -0.65
CA GLY A 227 -1.76 -1.65 0.30
C GLY A 227 -1.51 -0.32 0.99
N ASN A 228 -1.54 0.79 0.24
CA ASN A 228 -1.29 2.12 0.80
C ASN A 228 -2.45 2.64 1.67
N PHE A 229 -3.70 2.32 1.32
CA PHE A 229 -4.85 2.69 2.16
C PHE A 229 -4.99 1.82 3.41
N ASN A 230 -4.31 0.66 3.47
CA ASN A 230 -4.16 -0.17 4.67
C ASN A 230 -2.81 0.05 5.38
N ALA A 231 -1.99 1.02 4.95
CA ALA A 231 -0.70 1.27 5.56
C ALA A 231 -0.88 1.68 7.04
N PHE A 232 0.01 1.18 7.90
CA PHE A 232 0.03 1.45 9.32
C PHE A 232 1.43 1.26 9.91
N ASP A 233 1.99 0.06 9.70
CA ASP A 233 3.11 -0.47 10.48
C ASP A 233 4.37 0.40 10.43
N LEU A 234 4.78 0.83 9.24
CA LEU A 234 6.00 1.64 9.07
C LEU A 234 5.87 3.01 9.75
N ILE A 235 4.72 3.67 9.57
CA ILE A 235 4.48 4.99 10.15
C ILE A 235 4.40 4.89 11.65
N TYR A 236 3.68 3.90 12.17
CA TYR A 236 3.60 3.65 13.61
C TYR A 236 4.96 3.30 14.21
N ALA A 237 5.77 2.47 13.55
CA ALA A 237 7.11 2.10 14.02
C ALA A 237 8.09 3.28 14.04
N ALA A 238 8.01 4.18 13.04
CA ALA A 238 8.90 5.32 12.93
C ALA A 238 8.46 6.53 13.77
N GLN A 239 7.15 6.83 13.82
CA GLN A 239 6.61 8.06 14.42
C GLN A 239 5.70 7.83 15.63
N GLY A 240 5.37 6.57 15.94
CA GLY A 240 4.50 6.22 17.05
C GLY A 240 3.01 6.52 16.79
N ALA A 241 2.19 6.40 17.85
CA ALA A 241 0.75 6.55 17.76
C ALA A 241 0.28 7.97 17.40
N LEU A 242 1.08 8.99 17.71
CA LEU A 242 0.77 10.39 17.38
C LEU A 242 1.13 10.76 15.92
N ALA A 243 1.78 9.84 15.19
CA ALA A 243 2.17 10.05 13.79
C ALA A 243 2.79 11.46 13.57
N GLY A 244 3.78 11.80 14.42
CA GLY A 244 4.42 13.11 14.48
C GLY A 244 5.28 13.45 13.27
N PRO A 245 5.81 14.68 13.22
CA PRO A 245 5.45 15.84 14.07
C PRO A 245 4.04 16.36 13.74
N ALA A 246 3.35 16.88 14.76
CA ALA A 246 2.04 17.55 14.63
C ALA A 246 1.01 16.81 13.73
N PHE A 247 0.91 15.48 13.84
CA PHE A 247 0.05 14.61 13.00
C PHE A 247 0.33 14.70 11.49
N SER A 248 1.47 15.26 11.07
CA SER A 248 1.81 15.41 9.65
C SER A 248 2.01 14.09 8.90
N THR A 249 2.27 12.99 9.63
CA THR A 249 2.38 11.65 9.06
C THR A 249 1.17 10.77 9.37
N ASP A 250 0.13 11.35 9.98
CA ASP A 250 -1.08 10.60 10.35
C ASP A 250 -1.82 10.12 9.10
N ILE A 251 -2.09 8.83 9.06
CA ILE A 251 -2.88 8.17 8.02
C ILE A 251 -4.10 7.51 8.67
N LEU A 252 -5.06 7.11 7.86
CA LEU A 252 -6.30 6.51 8.38
C LEU A 252 -6.05 5.33 9.31
N GLY A 253 -5.01 4.52 9.05
CA GLY A 253 -4.62 3.38 9.90
C GLY A 253 -4.14 3.83 11.29
N THR A 254 -3.27 4.84 11.39
CA THR A 254 -2.77 5.36 12.68
C THR A 254 -3.86 6.14 13.42
N PHE A 255 -4.68 6.90 12.70
CA PHE A 255 -5.83 7.59 13.25
C PHE A 255 -6.86 6.62 13.85
N MET A 256 -7.25 5.58 13.11
CA MET A 256 -8.13 4.52 13.57
C MET A 256 -7.58 3.82 14.81
N TYR A 257 -6.30 3.42 14.78
CA TYR A 257 -5.65 2.71 15.89
C TYR A 257 -5.64 3.56 17.17
N ARG A 258 -5.21 4.81 17.08
CA ARG A 258 -5.18 5.77 18.21
C ARG A 258 -6.58 6.00 18.79
N THR A 259 -7.57 6.13 17.92
CA THR A 259 -8.95 6.34 18.36
C THR A 259 -9.52 5.10 19.04
N PHE A 260 -9.29 3.92 18.47
CA PHE A 260 -9.85 2.67 18.98
C PHE A 260 -9.26 2.27 20.32
N PHE A 261 -7.93 2.30 20.46
CA PHE A 261 -7.22 1.83 21.66
C PHE A 261 -6.93 2.93 22.67
N GLY A 262 -7.01 4.19 22.26
CA GLY A 262 -6.54 5.33 23.05
C GLY A 262 -5.03 5.49 23.01
N PHE A 263 -4.54 6.63 23.47
CA PHE A 263 -3.12 6.89 23.64
C PHE A 263 -2.87 8.00 24.66
N GLN A 264 -1.99 7.76 25.62
CA GLN A 264 -1.67 8.67 26.72
C GLN A 264 -2.94 9.09 27.50
N LEU A 265 -3.32 10.37 27.47
CA LEU A 265 -4.48 10.91 28.15
C LEU A 265 -5.79 10.78 27.34
N GLN A 266 -5.71 10.39 26.08
CA GLN A 266 -6.89 10.16 25.23
C GLN A 266 -7.45 8.77 25.50
N LEU A 267 -8.65 8.71 26.05
CA LEU A 267 -9.37 7.45 26.25
C LEU A 267 -9.71 6.82 24.88
N GLY A 268 -9.58 5.50 24.80
CA GLY A 268 -9.99 4.76 23.61
C GLY A 268 -11.51 4.80 23.41
N ASP A 269 -11.90 5.02 22.17
CA ASP A 269 -13.29 4.89 21.73
C ASP A 269 -13.40 3.84 20.62
N PRO A 270 -13.71 2.58 20.98
CA PRO A 270 -13.85 1.51 20.00
C PRO A 270 -14.99 1.74 19.00
N HIS A 271 -16.02 2.51 19.36
CA HIS A 271 -17.16 2.78 18.50
C HIS A 271 -16.78 3.78 17.39
N MET A 272 -16.14 4.89 17.77
CA MET A 272 -15.61 5.87 16.84
C MET A 272 -14.47 5.29 15.99
N GLY A 273 -13.54 4.53 16.61
CA GLY A 273 -12.49 3.79 15.86
C GLY A 273 -13.07 2.82 14.84
N SER A 274 -14.19 2.16 15.17
CA SER A 274 -14.92 1.30 14.22
C SER A 274 -15.61 2.09 13.11
N ALA A 275 -16.08 3.31 13.37
CA ALA A 275 -16.62 4.19 12.33
C ALA A 275 -15.53 4.63 11.36
N ILE A 276 -14.34 4.97 11.85
CA ILE A 276 -13.16 5.26 10.99
C ILE A 276 -12.80 4.04 10.13
N ALA A 277 -12.74 2.83 10.73
CA ALA A 277 -12.49 1.60 9.99
C ALA A 277 -13.56 1.33 8.93
N GLY A 278 -14.83 1.60 9.23
CA GLY A 278 -15.94 1.52 8.28
C GLY A 278 -15.79 2.50 7.10
N ALA A 279 -15.38 3.73 7.37
CA ALA A 279 -15.07 4.72 6.35
C ALA A 279 -13.88 4.30 5.47
N MET A 280 -12.80 3.77 6.08
CA MET A 280 -11.65 3.19 5.35
C MET A 280 -12.10 2.06 4.42
N PHE A 281 -12.89 1.12 4.93
CA PHE A 281 -13.44 0.03 4.14
C PHE A 281 -14.26 0.53 2.95
N ALA A 282 -15.12 1.53 3.16
CA ALA A 282 -15.93 2.12 2.09
C ALA A 282 -15.06 2.78 1.01
N ILE A 283 -14.02 3.54 1.40
CA ILE A 283 -13.08 4.18 0.47
C ILE A 283 -12.35 3.12 -0.37
N ILE A 284 -11.81 2.09 0.28
CA ILE A 284 -11.10 1.00 -0.41
C ILE A 284 -12.05 0.26 -1.35
N LEU A 285 -13.28 -0.05 -0.91
CA LEU A 285 -14.28 -0.74 -1.72
C LEU A 285 -14.64 0.09 -2.97
N VAL A 286 -14.88 1.38 -2.82
CA VAL A 286 -15.17 2.30 -3.94
C VAL A 286 -14.00 2.31 -4.91
N GLY A 287 -12.76 2.46 -4.44
CA GLY A 287 -11.57 2.43 -5.29
C GLY A 287 -11.40 1.12 -6.06
N VAL A 288 -11.63 -0.01 -5.39
CA VAL A 288 -11.60 -1.35 -6.01
C VAL A 288 -12.71 -1.48 -7.07
N CYS A 289 -13.93 -1.02 -6.77
CA CYS A 289 -15.03 -1.04 -7.72
C CYS A 289 -14.74 -0.17 -8.97
N ILE A 290 -14.20 1.04 -8.78
CA ILE A 290 -13.77 1.91 -9.90
C ILE A 290 -12.74 1.19 -10.77
N TYR A 291 -11.75 0.53 -10.13
CA TYR A 291 -10.75 -0.23 -10.86
C TYR A 291 -11.38 -1.40 -11.65
N LEU A 292 -12.16 -2.26 -11.01
CA LEU A 292 -12.73 -3.47 -11.61
C LEU A 292 -13.68 -3.15 -12.78
N PHE A 293 -14.59 -2.22 -12.56
CA PHE A 293 -15.64 -1.91 -13.56
C PHE A 293 -15.22 -0.84 -14.56
N GLY A 294 -14.30 0.07 -14.18
CA GLY A 294 -13.84 1.15 -15.05
C GLY A 294 -12.58 0.80 -15.84
N ILE A 295 -11.51 0.45 -15.14
CA ILE A 295 -10.18 0.31 -15.73
C ILE A 295 -9.94 -1.09 -16.29
N GLN A 296 -10.19 -2.14 -15.50
CA GLN A 296 -9.91 -3.52 -15.89
C GLN A 296 -10.70 -3.96 -17.13
N THR A 297 -11.95 -3.54 -17.26
CA THR A 297 -12.78 -3.85 -18.42
C THR A 297 -12.20 -3.29 -19.72
N ARG A 298 -11.55 -2.13 -19.67
CA ARG A 298 -10.88 -1.53 -20.82
C ARG A 298 -9.56 -2.24 -21.13
N MET A 299 -8.84 -2.71 -20.11
CA MET A 299 -7.53 -3.35 -20.26
C MET A 299 -7.64 -4.78 -20.78
N ARG A 300 -8.79 -5.47 -20.65
CA ARG A 300 -9.03 -6.81 -21.23
C ARG A 300 -8.81 -6.87 -22.75
N ARG A 301 -8.87 -5.76 -23.46
CA ARG A 301 -8.62 -5.67 -24.91
C ARG A 301 -7.16 -5.94 -25.28
N TYR A 302 -6.24 -5.88 -24.32
CA TYR A 302 -4.79 -6.11 -24.52
C TYR A 302 -4.33 -7.48 -24.03
N GLN A 303 -5.26 -8.36 -23.61
CA GLN A 303 -4.95 -9.75 -23.28
C GLN A 303 -4.90 -10.56 -24.57
N LEU A 304 -3.77 -11.24 -24.80
CA LEU A 304 -3.58 -12.22 -25.88
C LEU A 304 -4.38 -13.49 -25.58
#